data_76b0e8dd74775808a350a14883bffb66
#
_entry.id   76b0e8dd74775808a350a14883bffb66
#
_cell.length_a   1.000
_cell.length_b   1.000
_cell.length_c   1.000
_cell.angle_alpha   90.00
_cell.angle_beta   90.00
_cell.angle_gamma   90.00
#
_symmetry.space_group_name_H-M   'P 1'
#
loop_
_entity.id
_entity.type
_entity.pdbx_description
1 polymer ?
#
loop_
_entity_poly.entity_id
_entity_poly.type
_entity_poly.pdbx_seq_one_letter_code
_entity_poly.pdbx_strand_id
1 'polypeptide(L)'
;PAIEKIVYWLEKAQAVATEPQKSNIAALIEYYKTGDLREFDRYNIGWVKDTVSNVDFVNGFIEDYGDPLGRKASWEGIVNFMDKEACHRTEVISDNAQWFEDHSPVAPAYRKEKVKGVSAKVITVAMLGGDCYPATPIGINLPNADWIRKEYGSKSVTIDNITYAYDMAAHGNGFNEEFVLRAGDREVMDKYGKLADDLHTDLHECLGHGSGQLAPGVKGNELKSYSSTLEETRADLFGLYYLGDPKMVELGLVPSFDVAKAGYAKYILNGMMTQLARIEPGKNVEESHMRNRKLICEWCYERGKADNVIEMIRENGKTYVVVNDYEKLRRLFGDMLREVQRIKSEGDYEAGKALVERYAVQVDPQLHREVRDRYYALGIEPYGGFVNPEFELVEKDGKVVDVKISYPANYVEQMLGYSKDYSFLPNIN
;
A
#
# COMPACT_ATOMS: atom_id res chain seq x y z
N PRO A 1 -6.18 26.87 22.18
CA PRO A 1 -6.52 27.55 20.91
C PRO A 1 -6.64 26.59 19.72
N ALA A 2 -5.66 25.68 19.50
CA ALA A 2 -5.74 24.72 18.37
C ALA A 2 -6.94 23.79 18.49
N ILE A 3 -7.14 23.15 19.65
CA ILE A 3 -8.27 22.27 19.92
C ILE A 3 -9.62 23.01 19.77
N GLU A 4 -9.72 24.24 20.22
CA GLU A 4 -10.94 25.07 20.05
C GLU A 4 -11.28 25.30 18.58
N LYS A 5 -10.25 25.48 17.72
CA LYS A 5 -10.44 25.61 16.27
C LYS A 5 -10.86 24.29 15.63
N ILE A 6 -10.29 23.18 16.07
CA ILE A 6 -10.71 21.84 15.61
C ILE A 6 -12.18 21.64 15.93
N VAL A 7 -12.58 21.89 17.18
CA VAL A 7 -13.98 21.78 17.63
C VAL A 7 -14.91 22.69 16.81
N TYR A 8 -14.51 23.94 16.59
CA TYR A 8 -15.31 24.88 15.78
C TYR A 8 -15.59 24.34 14.37
N TRP A 9 -14.56 23.82 13.69
CA TRP A 9 -14.74 23.30 12.34
C TRP A 9 -15.48 21.95 12.32
N LEU A 10 -15.29 21.10 13.33
CA LEU A 10 -16.07 19.87 13.48
C LEU A 10 -17.58 20.18 13.72
N GLU A 11 -17.92 21.21 14.48
CA GLU A 11 -19.31 21.66 14.65
C GLU A 11 -19.93 22.15 13.34
N LYS A 12 -19.13 22.82 12.46
CA LYS A 12 -19.57 23.20 11.12
C LYS A 12 -19.79 21.98 10.22
N ALA A 13 -18.85 21.03 10.23
CA ALA A 13 -18.99 19.79 9.49
C ALA A 13 -20.20 18.97 9.96
N GLN A 14 -20.42 18.86 11.28
CA GLN A 14 -21.57 18.18 11.86
C GLN A 14 -22.90 18.74 11.38
N ALA A 15 -22.98 20.06 11.20
CA ALA A 15 -24.21 20.72 10.77
C ALA A 15 -24.67 20.29 9.35
N VAL A 16 -23.74 19.85 8.50
CA VAL A 16 -24.02 19.45 7.11
C VAL A 16 -23.89 17.93 6.89
N ALA A 17 -23.30 17.21 7.84
CA ALA A 17 -23.13 15.76 7.77
C ALA A 17 -24.47 15.03 7.86
N THR A 18 -24.54 13.88 7.19
CA THR A 18 -25.65 12.91 7.30
C THR A 18 -25.29 11.83 8.33
N GLU A 19 -26.27 11.05 8.79
CA GLU A 19 -25.98 9.86 9.59
C GLU A 19 -25.38 8.74 8.73
N PRO A 20 -24.42 7.93 9.27
CA PRO A 20 -23.96 7.90 10.68
C PRO A 20 -22.84 8.91 11.01
N GLN A 21 -22.31 9.61 10.04
CA GLN A 21 -21.16 10.50 10.22
C GLN A 21 -21.42 11.63 11.23
N LYS A 22 -22.64 12.16 11.23
CA LYS A 22 -23.04 13.21 12.17
C LYS A 22 -22.88 12.77 13.64
N SER A 23 -23.24 11.53 13.95
CA SER A 23 -23.07 10.94 15.28
C SER A 23 -21.59 10.70 15.61
N ASN A 24 -20.78 10.30 14.63
CA ASN A 24 -19.36 10.10 14.80
C ASN A 24 -18.63 11.41 15.09
N ILE A 25 -18.99 12.49 14.39
CA ILE A 25 -18.45 13.83 14.65
C ILE A 25 -18.81 14.31 16.06
N ALA A 26 -20.03 14.02 16.56
CA ALA A 26 -20.43 14.38 17.92
C ALA A 26 -19.51 13.74 18.97
N ALA A 27 -19.19 12.45 18.83
CA ALA A 27 -18.27 11.75 19.71
C ALA A 27 -16.86 12.36 19.68
N LEU A 28 -16.39 12.70 18.49
CA LEU A 28 -15.07 13.33 18.32
C LEU A 28 -15.02 14.74 18.94
N ILE A 29 -16.06 15.54 18.80
CA ILE A 29 -16.18 16.85 19.45
C ILE A 29 -16.13 16.70 20.98
N GLU A 30 -16.86 15.72 21.54
CA GLU A 30 -16.86 15.47 22.96
C GLU A 30 -15.49 15.04 23.48
N TYR A 31 -14.78 14.18 22.73
CA TYR A 31 -13.39 13.83 23.00
C TYR A 31 -12.49 15.07 23.09
N TYR A 32 -12.54 15.96 22.09
CA TYR A 32 -11.71 17.15 22.09
C TYR A 32 -12.05 18.15 23.21
N LYS A 33 -13.31 18.20 23.66
CA LYS A 33 -13.76 19.06 24.77
C LYS A 33 -13.36 18.51 26.14
N THR A 34 -13.35 17.20 26.30
CA THR A 34 -13.15 16.54 27.59
C THR A 34 -11.81 15.87 27.79
N GLY A 35 -11.18 15.44 26.69
CA GLY A 35 -10.01 14.56 26.73
C GLY A 35 -10.33 13.11 27.13
N ASP A 36 -11.59 12.72 27.18
CA ASP A 36 -11.99 11.36 27.54
C ASP A 36 -11.76 10.40 26.40
N LEU A 37 -10.82 9.47 26.56
CA LEU A 37 -10.48 8.46 25.56
C LEU A 37 -11.65 7.51 25.23
N ARG A 38 -12.63 7.36 26.12
CA ARG A 38 -13.84 6.56 25.82
C ARG A 38 -14.68 7.19 24.72
N GLU A 39 -14.69 8.53 24.64
CA GLU A 39 -15.35 9.24 23.54
C GLU A 39 -14.59 9.06 22.22
N PHE A 40 -13.25 8.99 22.28
CA PHE A 40 -12.44 8.65 21.10
C PHE A 40 -12.64 7.20 20.64
N ASP A 41 -12.76 6.26 21.59
CA ASP A 41 -13.14 4.88 21.28
C ASP A 41 -14.53 4.80 20.62
N ARG A 42 -15.49 5.58 21.12
CA ARG A 42 -16.85 5.66 20.54
C ARG A 42 -16.82 6.20 19.12
N TYR A 43 -16.02 7.24 18.87
CA TYR A 43 -15.76 7.75 17.51
C TYR A 43 -15.17 6.65 16.63
N ASN A 44 -14.11 5.97 17.05
CA ASN A 44 -13.45 4.93 16.29
C ASN A 44 -14.39 3.76 15.94
N ILE A 45 -15.21 3.31 16.89
CA ILE A 45 -16.21 2.26 16.66
C ILE A 45 -17.25 2.71 15.62
N GLY A 46 -17.74 3.94 15.74
CA GLY A 46 -18.67 4.52 14.78
C GLY A 46 -18.05 4.66 13.41
N TRP A 47 -16.80 5.11 13.33
CA TRP A 47 -16.07 5.25 12.09
C TRP A 47 -15.84 3.92 11.38
N VAL A 48 -15.46 2.85 12.10
CA VAL A 48 -15.32 1.49 11.53
C VAL A 48 -16.64 1.00 10.94
N LYS A 49 -17.76 1.28 11.62
CA LYS A 49 -19.10 0.85 11.18
C LYS A 49 -19.67 1.68 10.03
N ASP A 50 -19.13 2.87 9.78
CA ASP A 50 -19.57 3.71 8.68
C ASP A 50 -18.98 3.20 7.36
N THR A 51 -19.79 2.48 6.60
CA THR A 51 -19.44 1.94 5.30
C THR A 51 -20.10 2.67 4.13
N VAL A 52 -20.95 3.68 4.43
CA VAL A 52 -21.82 4.31 3.43
C VAL A 52 -21.46 5.76 3.12
N SER A 53 -20.71 6.45 3.97
CA SER A 53 -20.30 7.83 3.73
C SER A 53 -19.34 7.94 2.56
N ASN A 54 -19.67 8.78 1.58
CA ASN A 54 -18.82 9.05 0.41
C ASN A 54 -17.64 9.97 0.74
N VAL A 55 -17.83 10.91 1.66
CA VAL A 55 -16.76 11.74 2.24
C VAL A 55 -16.50 11.21 3.63
N ASP A 56 -15.25 10.91 3.93
CA ASP A 56 -14.85 10.36 5.21
C ASP A 56 -13.63 11.12 5.74
N PHE A 57 -13.31 10.93 7.00
CA PHE A 57 -12.15 11.59 7.59
C PHE A 57 -11.59 10.80 8.77
N VAL A 58 -10.30 10.97 8.97
CA VAL A 58 -9.58 10.57 10.17
C VAL A 58 -9.09 11.84 10.85
N ASN A 59 -9.23 11.93 12.16
CA ASN A 59 -8.83 13.12 12.90
C ASN A 59 -8.59 12.76 14.36
N GLY A 60 -7.37 12.94 14.84
CA GLY A 60 -7.07 12.64 16.25
C GLY A 60 -5.57 12.53 16.53
N PHE A 61 -5.26 12.23 17.79
CA PHE A 61 -3.92 11.82 18.22
C PHE A 61 -3.85 10.30 18.07
N ILE A 62 -3.29 9.83 16.96
CA ILE A 62 -3.46 8.45 16.47
C ILE A 62 -2.13 7.71 16.39
N GLU A 63 -1.11 8.30 15.77
CA GLU A 63 0.14 7.63 15.47
C GLU A 63 1.19 7.85 16.55
N ASP A 64 1.97 6.82 16.87
CA ASP A 64 2.99 6.83 17.90
C ASP A 64 4.42 6.74 17.37
N TYR A 65 4.62 6.77 16.05
CA TYR A 65 5.95 6.74 15.44
C TYR A 65 6.87 7.87 15.94
N GLY A 66 6.32 9.07 16.17
CA GLY A 66 7.01 10.20 16.75
C GLY A 66 6.95 10.29 18.28
N ASP A 67 6.33 9.31 18.94
CA ASP A 67 6.16 9.23 20.39
C ASP A 67 6.69 7.90 20.96
N PRO A 68 8.02 7.72 21.03
CA PRO A 68 8.62 6.44 21.43
C PRO A 68 8.32 6.04 22.87
N LEU A 69 7.79 6.96 23.69
CA LEU A 69 7.35 6.68 25.06
C LEU A 69 5.85 6.35 25.16
N GLY A 70 5.11 6.41 24.04
CA GLY A 70 3.68 6.11 23.99
C GLY A 70 2.83 6.98 24.91
N ARG A 71 3.15 8.27 25.07
CA ARG A 71 2.53 9.14 26.07
C ARG A 71 1.36 9.96 25.56
N LYS A 72 1.38 10.38 24.29
CA LYS A 72 0.37 11.30 23.77
C LYS A 72 -0.04 11.04 22.32
N ALA A 73 0.72 10.28 21.56
CA ALA A 73 0.63 10.13 20.12
C ALA A 73 0.85 11.45 19.32
N SER A 74 1.00 11.36 18.01
CA SER A 74 1.02 12.50 17.10
C SER A 74 -0.38 12.77 16.57
N TRP A 75 -0.71 14.05 16.37
CA TRP A 75 -1.97 14.44 15.76
C TRP A 75 -1.90 14.30 14.24
N GLU A 76 -2.92 13.70 13.67
CA GLU A 76 -3.11 13.62 12.23
C GLU A 76 -4.54 13.92 11.82
N GLY A 77 -4.69 14.37 10.58
CA GLY A 77 -5.98 14.57 9.95
C GLY A 77 -5.93 14.23 8.47
N ILE A 78 -6.85 13.39 8.04
CA ILE A 78 -7.05 13.01 6.64
C ILE A 78 -8.52 13.28 6.32
N VAL A 79 -8.79 14.04 5.27
CA VAL A 79 -10.12 14.13 4.66
C VAL A 79 -10.05 13.50 3.29
N ASN A 80 -10.99 12.63 2.98
CA ASN A 80 -11.01 11.86 1.76
C ASN A 80 -12.40 11.65 1.21
N PHE A 81 -12.48 11.25 -0.04
CA PHE A 81 -13.70 10.77 -0.66
C PHE A 81 -13.44 9.46 -1.41
N MET A 82 -14.48 8.65 -1.49
CA MET A 82 -14.41 7.33 -2.09
C MET A 82 -14.14 7.41 -3.58
N ASP A 83 -13.10 6.72 -4.06
CA ASP A 83 -12.92 6.45 -5.49
C ASP A 83 -13.85 5.30 -5.90
N LYS A 84 -14.92 5.65 -6.63
CA LYS A 84 -15.96 4.68 -6.99
C LYS A 84 -15.49 3.63 -7.99
N GLU A 85 -14.59 4.00 -8.92
CA GLU A 85 -14.07 3.07 -9.93
C GLU A 85 -13.11 2.08 -9.27
N ALA A 86 -12.19 2.58 -8.46
CA ALA A 86 -11.27 1.73 -7.73
C ALA A 86 -11.98 0.85 -6.68
N CYS A 87 -12.99 1.38 -5.99
CA CYS A 87 -13.82 0.57 -5.08
C CYS A 87 -14.56 -0.54 -5.82
N HIS A 88 -15.09 -0.26 -7.01
CA HIS A 88 -15.71 -1.31 -7.82
C HIS A 88 -14.73 -2.42 -8.19
N ARG A 89 -13.47 -2.08 -8.49
CA ARG A 89 -12.40 -3.05 -8.76
C ARG A 89 -12.17 -3.96 -7.54
N THR A 90 -12.04 -3.39 -6.34
CA THR A 90 -11.85 -4.17 -5.11
C THR A 90 -13.08 -4.99 -4.72
N GLU A 91 -14.31 -4.50 -5.00
CA GLU A 91 -15.55 -5.25 -4.83
C GLU A 91 -15.58 -6.49 -5.71
N VAL A 92 -15.26 -6.35 -7.01
CA VAL A 92 -15.21 -7.48 -7.95
C VAL A 92 -14.20 -8.55 -7.47
N ILE A 93 -13.03 -8.14 -6.98
CA ILE A 93 -12.04 -9.05 -6.42
C ILE A 93 -12.60 -9.74 -5.18
N SER A 94 -13.18 -8.99 -4.25
CA SER A 94 -13.73 -9.50 -2.99
C SER A 94 -14.89 -10.48 -3.20
N ASP A 95 -15.79 -10.16 -4.12
CA ASP A 95 -16.93 -11.03 -4.47
C ASP A 95 -16.49 -12.37 -5.06
N ASN A 96 -15.30 -12.41 -5.66
CA ASN A 96 -14.70 -13.62 -6.19
C ASN A 96 -13.65 -14.26 -5.25
N ALA A 97 -13.53 -13.81 -4.01
CA ALA A 97 -12.49 -14.26 -3.07
C ALA A 97 -12.49 -15.78 -2.88
N GLN A 98 -13.66 -16.43 -2.79
CA GLN A 98 -13.75 -17.89 -2.67
C GLN A 98 -13.22 -18.59 -3.92
N TRP A 99 -13.52 -18.05 -5.11
CA TRP A 99 -13.00 -18.64 -6.36
C TRP A 99 -11.47 -18.59 -6.38
N PHE A 100 -10.87 -17.47 -6.00
CA PHE A 100 -9.41 -17.32 -5.95
C PHE A 100 -8.79 -18.29 -4.93
N GLU A 101 -9.39 -18.46 -3.76
CA GLU A 101 -8.92 -19.42 -2.76
C GLU A 101 -8.96 -20.85 -3.29
N ASP A 102 -10.09 -21.26 -3.87
CA ASP A 102 -10.32 -22.63 -4.35
C ASP A 102 -9.42 -23.02 -5.53
N HIS A 103 -9.02 -22.02 -6.35
CA HIS A 103 -8.13 -22.22 -7.51
C HIS A 103 -6.66 -21.88 -7.23
N SER A 104 -6.33 -21.54 -5.98
CA SER A 104 -4.95 -21.23 -5.63
C SER A 104 -4.03 -22.45 -5.77
N PRO A 105 -2.72 -22.25 -6.05
CA PRO A 105 -1.76 -23.36 -6.12
C PRO A 105 -1.46 -23.97 -4.74
N VAL A 106 -2.03 -23.43 -3.67
CA VAL A 106 -1.88 -23.89 -2.29
C VAL A 106 -2.46 -25.29 -2.13
N ALA A 107 -1.82 -26.12 -1.30
CA ALA A 107 -2.34 -27.46 -1.01
C ALA A 107 -3.76 -27.39 -0.39
N PRO A 108 -4.69 -28.27 -0.81
CA PRO A 108 -6.08 -28.19 -0.36
C PRO A 108 -6.28 -28.14 1.16
N ALA A 109 -5.41 -28.83 1.91
CA ALA A 109 -5.46 -28.82 3.37
C ALA A 109 -5.21 -27.43 4.01
N TYR A 110 -4.58 -26.53 3.27
CA TYR A 110 -4.24 -25.18 3.75
C TYR A 110 -5.05 -24.07 3.09
N ARG A 111 -6.03 -24.41 2.25
CA ARG A 111 -7.01 -23.47 1.72
C ARG A 111 -8.14 -23.27 2.73
N LYS A 112 -8.66 -22.04 2.83
CA LYS A 112 -9.84 -21.76 3.65
C LYS A 112 -11.09 -22.36 3.02
N GLU A 113 -11.88 -23.08 3.81
CA GLU A 113 -13.18 -23.59 3.35
C GLU A 113 -14.15 -22.45 3.03
N LYS A 114 -14.05 -21.35 3.76
CA LYS A 114 -14.88 -20.15 3.57
C LYS A 114 -14.05 -18.89 3.73
N VAL A 115 -13.87 -18.17 2.63
CA VAL A 115 -13.23 -16.86 2.63
C VAL A 115 -14.28 -15.79 2.88
N LYS A 116 -14.00 -14.91 3.84
CA LYS A 116 -14.71 -13.63 3.94
C LYS A 116 -13.89 -12.62 3.15
N GLY A 117 -14.45 -12.10 2.06
CA GLY A 117 -13.83 -11.04 1.31
C GLY A 117 -13.56 -9.83 2.22
N VAL A 118 -12.39 -9.27 2.12
CA VAL A 118 -12.03 -8.00 2.75
C VAL A 118 -12.16 -6.93 1.68
N SER A 119 -13.16 -6.05 1.80
CA SER A 119 -13.21 -4.87 0.92
C SER A 119 -12.22 -3.84 1.42
N ALA A 120 -11.12 -3.65 0.72
CA ALA A 120 -10.30 -2.46 0.88
C ALA A 120 -11.04 -1.27 0.25
N LYS A 121 -11.18 -0.17 0.98
CA LYS A 121 -11.69 1.07 0.39
C LYS A 121 -10.54 1.79 -0.28
N VAL A 122 -10.72 2.12 -1.55
CA VAL A 122 -9.81 3.02 -2.27
C VAL A 122 -10.37 4.43 -2.21
N ILE A 123 -9.53 5.36 -1.81
CA ILE A 123 -9.93 6.76 -1.59
C ILE A 123 -9.02 7.72 -2.34
N THR A 124 -9.60 8.89 -2.64
CA THR A 124 -8.86 10.08 -3.02
C THR A 124 -8.75 11.00 -1.81
N VAL A 125 -7.55 11.30 -1.37
CA VAL A 125 -7.30 12.29 -0.32
C VAL A 125 -7.63 13.68 -0.85
N ALA A 126 -8.42 14.41 -0.05
CA ALA A 126 -8.77 15.80 -0.27
C ALA A 126 -7.87 16.75 0.53
N MET A 127 -7.52 16.37 1.77
CA MET A 127 -6.68 17.18 2.66
C MET A 127 -5.89 16.29 3.60
N LEU A 128 -4.66 16.64 3.81
CA LEU A 128 -3.75 16.05 4.79
C LEU A 128 -3.30 17.11 5.79
N GLY A 129 -3.14 16.72 7.03
CA GLY A 129 -2.66 17.61 8.08
C GLY A 129 -1.96 16.86 9.21
N GLY A 130 -1.21 17.58 10.02
CA GLY A 130 -0.43 17.01 11.12
C GLY A 130 0.64 16.04 10.62
N ASP A 131 0.76 14.89 11.25
CA ASP A 131 1.80 13.89 10.98
C ASP A 131 1.68 13.23 9.58
N CYS A 132 0.49 13.31 8.96
CA CYS A 132 0.28 12.86 7.58
C CYS A 132 0.90 13.78 6.52
N TYR A 133 1.51 14.90 6.93
CA TYR A 133 2.05 15.87 6.00
C TYR A 133 3.42 16.40 6.47
N PRO A 134 4.45 16.45 5.60
CA PRO A 134 4.49 16.09 4.17
C PRO A 134 4.72 14.59 3.90
N ALA A 135 5.05 13.79 4.93
CA ALA A 135 5.27 12.34 4.81
C ALA A 135 3.93 11.61 4.73
N THR A 136 3.36 11.55 3.54
CA THR A 136 2.01 11.04 3.30
C THR A 136 1.97 9.52 3.30
N PRO A 137 1.05 8.87 4.05
CA PRO A 137 0.83 7.44 3.94
C PRO A 137 0.22 7.08 2.57
N ILE A 138 0.55 5.92 2.05
CA ILE A 138 -0.08 5.34 0.85
C ILE A 138 -1.30 4.49 1.18
N GLY A 139 -1.46 4.16 2.44
CA GLY A 139 -2.59 3.43 3.00
C GLY A 139 -2.65 3.56 4.50
N ILE A 140 -3.83 3.31 5.07
CA ILE A 140 -4.06 3.31 6.50
C ILE A 140 -4.88 2.09 6.91
N ASN A 141 -4.63 1.56 8.10
CA ASN A 141 -5.44 0.53 8.73
C ASN A 141 -5.71 0.93 10.19
N LEU A 142 -6.89 1.43 10.46
CA LEU A 142 -7.28 1.99 11.75
C LEU A 142 -8.56 1.34 12.30
N PRO A 143 -8.82 1.46 13.61
CA PRO A 143 -8.07 2.17 14.66
C PRO A 143 -6.87 1.38 15.19
N ASN A 144 -5.94 2.07 15.85
CA ASN A 144 -4.79 1.46 16.54
C ASN A 144 -5.15 0.89 17.93
N ALA A 145 -6.38 0.45 18.14
CA ALA A 145 -6.88 -0.12 19.38
C ALA A 145 -7.22 -1.61 19.19
N ASP A 146 -6.38 -2.52 19.67
CA ASP A 146 -6.50 -3.97 19.46
C ASP A 146 -7.86 -4.53 19.89
N TRP A 147 -8.44 -4.03 20.99
CA TRP A 147 -9.75 -4.47 21.46
C TRP A 147 -10.87 -4.06 20.51
N ILE A 148 -10.81 -2.86 19.89
CA ILE A 148 -11.78 -2.41 18.89
C ILE A 148 -11.64 -3.25 17.64
N ARG A 149 -10.40 -3.49 17.17
CA ARG A 149 -10.12 -4.37 16.01
C ARG A 149 -10.71 -5.77 16.22
N LYS A 150 -10.55 -6.31 17.42
CA LYS A 150 -11.06 -7.64 17.77
C LYS A 150 -12.60 -7.73 17.80
N GLU A 151 -13.27 -6.71 18.34
CA GLU A 151 -14.71 -6.74 18.57
C GLU A 151 -15.52 -6.15 17.40
N TYR A 152 -15.00 -5.09 16.79
CA TYR A 152 -15.71 -4.31 15.75
C TYR A 152 -15.03 -4.34 14.37
N GLY A 153 -13.80 -4.80 14.29
CA GLY A 153 -13.02 -4.81 13.07
C GLY A 153 -12.14 -3.57 12.90
N SER A 154 -11.58 -3.43 11.70
CA SER A 154 -10.80 -2.28 11.28
C SER A 154 -11.19 -1.86 9.87
N LYS A 155 -10.85 -0.62 9.50
CA LYS A 155 -11.00 -0.10 8.16
C LYS A 155 -9.62 0.00 7.51
N SER A 156 -9.40 -0.76 6.42
CA SER A 156 -8.25 -0.60 5.53
C SER A 156 -8.61 0.33 4.40
N VAL A 157 -7.73 1.26 4.11
CA VAL A 157 -7.93 2.27 3.08
C VAL A 157 -6.64 2.44 2.29
N THR A 158 -6.72 2.35 0.97
CA THR A 158 -5.62 2.66 0.05
C THR A 158 -5.83 4.05 -0.54
N ILE A 159 -4.77 4.85 -0.62
CA ILE A 159 -4.83 6.25 -1.06
C ILE A 159 -4.33 6.35 -2.50
N ASP A 160 -5.24 6.32 -3.46
CA ASP A 160 -4.91 6.19 -4.89
C ASP A 160 -4.21 7.44 -5.46
N ASN A 161 -4.67 8.64 -5.15
CA ASN A 161 -4.06 9.85 -5.70
C ASN A 161 -2.64 10.12 -5.16
N ILE A 162 -2.27 9.56 -4.02
CA ILE A 162 -0.89 9.61 -3.55
C ILE A 162 -0.01 8.64 -4.34
N THR A 163 -0.47 7.41 -4.54
CA THR A 163 0.24 6.44 -5.39
C THR A 163 0.35 6.93 -6.82
N TYR A 164 -0.70 7.56 -7.35
CA TYR A 164 -0.69 8.20 -8.66
C TYR A 164 0.33 9.36 -8.74
N ALA A 165 0.42 10.20 -7.71
CA ALA A 165 1.40 11.28 -7.67
C ALA A 165 2.86 10.76 -7.70
N TYR A 166 3.13 9.67 -7.01
CA TYR A 166 4.43 8.98 -7.08
C TYR A 166 4.72 8.42 -8.48
N ASP A 167 3.72 7.79 -9.10
CA ASP A 167 3.83 7.24 -10.44
C ASP A 167 4.10 8.35 -11.47
N MET A 168 3.35 9.45 -11.42
CA MET A 168 3.56 10.61 -12.30
C MET A 168 4.92 11.27 -12.10
N ALA A 169 5.42 11.36 -10.88
CA ALA A 169 6.76 11.87 -10.61
C ALA A 169 7.88 10.95 -11.15
N ALA A 170 7.58 9.67 -11.32
CA ALA A 170 8.51 8.71 -11.92
C ALA A 170 8.53 8.78 -13.45
N HIS A 171 7.49 9.28 -14.10
CA HIS A 171 7.45 9.39 -15.55
C HIS A 171 8.46 10.41 -16.09
N GLY A 172 9.23 10.00 -17.08
CA GLY A 172 10.17 10.88 -17.78
C GLY A 172 11.38 11.35 -16.96
N ASN A 173 11.60 10.78 -15.78
CA ASN A 173 12.76 11.10 -14.94
C ASN A 173 14.04 10.34 -15.32
N GLY A 174 14.01 9.56 -16.42
CA GLY A 174 15.14 8.77 -16.91
C GLY A 174 15.32 7.42 -16.22
N PHE A 175 14.50 7.08 -15.24
CA PHE A 175 14.64 5.82 -14.49
C PHE A 175 14.42 4.58 -15.37
N ASN A 176 13.35 4.55 -16.15
CA ASN A 176 13.07 3.41 -17.03
C ASN A 176 14.13 3.26 -18.14
N GLU A 177 14.62 4.38 -18.68
CA GLU A 177 15.69 4.40 -19.68
C GLU A 177 17.01 3.87 -19.10
N GLU A 178 17.27 4.16 -17.83
CA GLU A 178 18.51 3.74 -17.18
C GLU A 178 18.48 2.27 -16.76
N PHE A 179 17.35 1.77 -16.23
CA PHE A 179 17.31 0.45 -15.60
C PHE A 179 16.61 -0.63 -16.41
N VAL A 180 15.79 -0.29 -17.40
CA VAL A 180 15.06 -1.26 -18.23
C VAL A 180 15.73 -1.37 -19.60
N LEU A 181 16.34 -2.52 -19.88
CA LEU A 181 17.15 -2.74 -21.08
C LEU A 181 16.32 -2.70 -22.37
N ARG A 182 15.21 -3.41 -22.40
CA ARG A 182 14.42 -3.63 -23.62
C ARG A 182 13.38 -2.54 -23.82
N ALA A 183 13.34 -1.93 -25.01
CA ALA A 183 12.34 -0.93 -25.35
C ALA A 183 10.89 -1.44 -25.19
N GLY A 184 10.63 -2.69 -25.62
CA GLY A 184 9.31 -3.30 -25.49
C GLY A 184 8.86 -3.46 -24.04
N ASP A 185 9.78 -3.75 -23.11
CA ASP A 185 9.44 -3.82 -21.68
C ASP A 185 9.11 -2.43 -21.15
N ARG A 186 9.83 -1.38 -21.57
CA ARG A 186 9.51 0.02 -21.20
C ARG A 186 8.13 0.41 -21.69
N GLU A 187 7.79 0.14 -22.95
CA GLU A 187 6.48 0.45 -23.52
C GLU A 187 5.33 -0.22 -22.76
N VAL A 188 5.50 -1.48 -22.37
CA VAL A 188 4.49 -2.23 -21.59
C VAL A 188 4.39 -1.69 -20.17
N MET A 189 5.53 -1.37 -19.54
CA MET A 189 5.56 -0.78 -18.19
C MET A 189 4.93 0.62 -18.17
N ASP A 190 5.23 1.47 -19.16
CA ASP A 190 4.65 2.81 -19.26
C ASP A 190 3.14 2.76 -19.49
N LYS A 191 2.66 1.79 -20.27
CA LYS A 191 1.26 1.65 -20.61
C LYS A 191 0.41 1.03 -19.48
N TYR A 192 0.94 0.03 -18.81
CA TYR A 192 0.18 -0.82 -17.90
C TYR A 192 0.72 -0.87 -16.46
N GLY A 193 1.87 -0.24 -16.20
CA GLY A 193 2.54 -0.32 -14.90
C GLY A 193 1.67 0.13 -13.74
N LYS A 194 0.97 1.26 -13.88
CA LYS A 194 0.04 1.75 -12.86
C LYS A 194 -1.09 0.75 -12.58
N LEU A 195 -1.78 0.27 -13.63
CA LEU A 195 -2.86 -0.71 -13.45
C LEU A 195 -2.36 -2.00 -12.82
N ALA A 196 -1.15 -2.44 -13.18
CA ALA A 196 -0.54 -3.62 -12.59
C ALA A 196 -0.22 -3.44 -11.09
N ASP A 197 0.30 -2.28 -10.70
CA ASP A 197 0.58 -1.96 -9.30
C ASP A 197 -0.70 -1.87 -8.47
N ASP A 198 -1.74 -1.19 -8.98
CA ASP A 198 -3.03 -1.07 -8.33
C ASP A 198 -3.64 -2.45 -8.08
N LEU A 199 -3.71 -3.29 -9.13
CA LEU A 199 -4.25 -4.64 -9.01
C LEU A 199 -3.41 -5.56 -8.14
N HIS A 200 -2.08 -5.43 -8.17
CA HIS A 200 -1.21 -6.18 -7.28
C HIS A 200 -1.50 -5.81 -5.82
N THR A 201 -1.63 -4.52 -5.52
CA THR A 201 -1.99 -4.03 -4.19
C THR A 201 -3.38 -4.52 -3.77
N ASP A 202 -4.39 -4.39 -4.65
CA ASP A 202 -5.74 -4.86 -4.37
C ASP A 202 -5.79 -6.37 -4.09
N LEU A 203 -5.10 -7.19 -4.88
CA LEU A 203 -5.01 -8.64 -4.68
C LEU A 203 -4.24 -9.00 -3.42
N HIS A 204 -3.16 -8.28 -3.11
CA HIS A 204 -2.37 -8.44 -1.89
C HIS A 204 -3.22 -8.19 -0.64
N GLU A 205 -3.91 -7.06 -0.59
CA GLU A 205 -4.70 -6.63 0.58
C GLU A 205 -6.02 -7.41 0.70
N CYS A 206 -6.79 -7.50 -0.39
CA CYS A 206 -8.13 -8.11 -0.34
C CYS A 206 -8.08 -9.64 -0.20
N LEU A 207 -7.12 -10.28 -0.81
CA LEU A 207 -7.03 -11.73 -0.89
C LEU A 207 -5.77 -12.28 -0.25
N GLY A 208 -4.61 -11.69 -0.52
CA GLY A 208 -3.32 -12.16 -0.05
C GLY A 208 -3.34 -12.42 1.44
N HIS A 209 -3.53 -11.40 2.27
CA HIS A 209 -3.61 -11.54 3.73
C HIS A 209 -4.80 -12.37 4.19
N GLY A 210 -5.89 -12.35 3.44
CA GLY A 210 -7.12 -13.08 3.74
C GLY A 210 -7.08 -14.58 3.45
N SER A 211 -6.16 -15.06 2.60
CA SER A 211 -6.11 -16.44 2.11
C SER A 211 -5.42 -17.43 3.06
N GLY A 212 -5.62 -18.70 2.77
CA GLY A 212 -4.95 -19.80 3.48
C GLY A 212 -5.38 -19.98 4.94
N GLN A 213 -5.07 -21.10 5.52
CA GLN A 213 -5.34 -21.44 6.93
C GLN A 213 -4.20 -22.19 7.56
N LEU A 214 -4.13 -22.12 8.90
CA LEU A 214 -3.17 -22.87 9.69
C LEU A 214 -3.59 -24.33 9.83
N ALA A 215 -2.63 -25.23 9.96
CA ALA A 215 -2.89 -26.62 10.32
C ALA A 215 -3.41 -26.71 11.77
N PRO A 216 -4.18 -27.76 12.08
CA PRO A 216 -4.67 -27.97 13.44
C PRO A 216 -3.52 -27.98 14.47
N GLY A 217 -3.68 -27.16 15.52
CA GLY A 217 -2.71 -27.05 16.61
C GLY A 217 -1.61 -26.01 16.42
N VAL A 218 -1.46 -25.41 15.25
CA VAL A 218 -0.55 -24.30 14.98
C VAL A 218 -1.17 -22.99 15.48
N LYS A 219 -0.39 -22.17 16.21
CA LYS A 219 -0.88 -20.94 16.86
C LYS A 219 -0.66 -19.67 16.05
N GLY A 220 0.20 -19.72 15.00
CA GLY A 220 0.53 -18.59 14.12
C GLY A 220 1.75 -17.76 14.54
N ASN A 221 2.36 -18.04 15.69
CA ASN A 221 3.56 -17.35 16.19
C ASN A 221 4.85 -18.18 16.10
N GLU A 222 4.78 -19.36 15.50
CA GLU A 222 5.89 -20.30 15.39
C GLU A 222 7.05 -19.74 14.57
N LEU A 223 6.77 -18.92 13.58
CA LEU A 223 7.78 -18.35 12.67
C LEU A 223 8.57 -17.17 13.29
N LYS A 224 8.18 -16.69 14.47
CA LYS A 224 8.90 -15.67 15.26
C LYS A 224 9.26 -14.43 14.41
N SER A 225 10.55 -14.05 14.41
CA SER A 225 11.07 -12.88 13.69
C SER A 225 10.99 -12.98 12.15
N TYR A 226 10.71 -14.16 11.61
CA TYR A 226 10.55 -14.36 10.16
C TYR A 226 9.08 -14.21 9.71
N SER A 227 8.15 -14.12 10.66
CA SER A 227 6.71 -14.12 10.39
C SER A 227 6.29 -12.99 9.44
N SER A 228 6.71 -11.75 9.71
CA SER A 228 6.34 -10.59 8.87
C SER A 228 6.83 -10.73 7.44
N THR A 229 8.13 -11.07 7.24
CA THR A 229 8.68 -11.27 5.89
C THR A 229 7.94 -12.37 5.13
N LEU A 230 7.62 -13.49 5.78
CA LEU A 230 6.93 -14.61 5.13
C LEU A 230 5.45 -14.31 4.87
N GLU A 231 4.81 -13.52 5.72
CA GLU A 231 3.43 -13.06 5.48
C GLU A 231 3.35 -12.14 4.28
N GLU A 232 4.23 -11.14 4.20
CA GLU A 232 4.31 -10.26 3.04
C GLU A 232 4.68 -11.02 1.76
N THR A 233 5.60 -12.00 1.87
CA THR A 233 5.94 -12.88 0.74
C THR A 233 4.72 -13.65 0.25
N ARG A 234 3.89 -14.16 1.15
CA ARG A 234 2.68 -14.92 0.82
C ARG A 234 1.63 -14.03 0.15
N ALA A 235 1.41 -12.84 0.68
CA ALA A 235 0.43 -11.90 0.15
C ALA A 235 0.85 -11.38 -1.24
N ASP A 236 2.12 -11.00 -1.42
CA ASP A 236 2.66 -10.59 -2.72
C ASP A 236 2.60 -11.72 -3.75
N LEU A 237 2.96 -12.95 -3.37
CA LEU A 237 2.88 -14.10 -4.28
C LEU A 237 1.44 -14.41 -4.71
N PHE A 238 0.47 -14.22 -3.83
CA PHE A 238 -0.94 -14.36 -4.17
C PHE A 238 -1.33 -13.33 -5.23
N GLY A 239 -0.98 -12.06 -5.01
CA GLY A 239 -1.20 -10.98 -5.97
C GLY A 239 -0.51 -11.24 -7.32
N LEU A 240 0.77 -11.57 -7.31
CA LEU A 240 1.55 -11.85 -8.53
C LEU A 240 1.00 -13.06 -9.30
N TYR A 241 0.67 -14.14 -8.62
CA TYR A 241 0.13 -15.34 -9.27
C TYR A 241 -1.18 -15.06 -10.00
N TYR A 242 -2.08 -14.28 -9.36
CA TYR A 242 -3.39 -13.99 -9.94
C TYR A 242 -3.40 -12.81 -10.90
N LEU A 243 -2.48 -11.87 -10.81
CA LEU A 243 -2.34 -10.79 -11.80
C LEU A 243 -2.24 -11.31 -13.23
N GLY A 244 -1.60 -12.47 -13.43
CA GLY A 244 -1.47 -13.14 -14.72
C GLY A 244 -2.51 -14.24 -14.97
N ASP A 245 -3.55 -14.35 -14.17
CA ASP A 245 -4.59 -15.37 -14.36
C ASP A 245 -5.62 -14.93 -15.42
N PRO A 246 -6.04 -15.82 -16.34
CA PRO A 246 -7.12 -15.53 -17.28
C PRO A 246 -8.41 -15.03 -16.62
N LYS A 247 -8.66 -15.39 -15.36
CA LYS A 247 -9.81 -14.92 -14.58
C LYS A 247 -9.84 -13.40 -14.47
N MET A 248 -8.69 -12.73 -14.43
CA MET A 248 -8.63 -11.27 -14.39
C MET A 248 -9.20 -10.63 -15.66
N VAL A 249 -8.98 -11.26 -16.82
CA VAL A 249 -9.61 -10.83 -18.09
C VAL A 249 -11.11 -11.12 -18.09
N GLU A 250 -11.51 -12.31 -17.63
CA GLU A 250 -12.93 -12.70 -17.52
C GLU A 250 -13.72 -11.74 -16.63
N LEU A 251 -13.14 -11.30 -15.53
CA LEU A 251 -13.74 -10.32 -14.61
C LEU A 251 -13.70 -8.87 -15.14
N GLY A 252 -13.07 -8.63 -16.28
CA GLY A 252 -12.93 -7.29 -16.84
C GLY A 252 -11.94 -6.38 -16.09
N LEU A 253 -11.12 -6.95 -15.21
CA LEU A 253 -10.14 -6.20 -14.40
C LEU A 253 -8.88 -5.83 -15.19
N VAL A 254 -8.52 -6.61 -16.20
CA VAL A 254 -7.40 -6.34 -17.11
C VAL A 254 -7.82 -6.56 -18.56
N PRO A 255 -7.28 -5.78 -19.52
CA PRO A 255 -7.56 -5.98 -20.94
C PRO A 255 -6.84 -7.19 -21.55
N SER A 256 -5.68 -7.57 -21.00
CA SER A 256 -4.84 -8.67 -21.50
C SER A 256 -3.78 -9.07 -20.48
N PHE A 257 -3.05 -10.14 -20.79
CA PHE A 257 -1.88 -10.58 -20.02
C PHE A 257 -0.72 -9.56 -20.00
N ASP A 258 -0.73 -8.55 -20.85
CA ASP A 258 0.33 -7.53 -20.87
C ASP A 258 0.40 -6.71 -19.57
N VAL A 259 -0.73 -6.59 -18.86
CA VAL A 259 -0.73 -5.99 -17.51
C VAL A 259 0.14 -6.80 -16.55
N ALA A 260 0.05 -8.14 -16.59
CA ALA A 260 0.92 -8.99 -15.79
C ALA A 260 2.38 -8.89 -16.21
N LYS A 261 2.67 -8.78 -17.52
CA LYS A 261 4.07 -8.57 -17.97
C LYS A 261 4.65 -7.28 -17.41
N ALA A 262 3.90 -6.18 -17.42
CA ALA A 262 4.31 -4.92 -16.82
C ALA A 262 4.61 -5.07 -15.33
N GLY A 263 3.67 -5.65 -14.57
CA GLY A 263 3.82 -5.88 -13.13
C GLY A 263 4.99 -6.79 -12.79
N TYR A 264 5.15 -7.88 -13.50
CA TYR A 264 6.24 -8.84 -13.27
C TYR A 264 7.62 -8.24 -13.58
N ALA A 265 7.75 -7.52 -14.71
CA ALA A 265 9.01 -6.86 -15.07
C ALA A 265 9.40 -5.82 -14.00
N LYS A 266 8.45 -5.00 -13.59
CA LYS A 266 8.63 -3.97 -12.54
C LYS A 266 8.99 -4.59 -11.18
N TYR A 267 8.29 -5.65 -10.79
CA TYR A 267 8.51 -6.35 -9.53
C TYR A 267 9.90 -7.02 -9.47
N ILE A 268 10.29 -7.73 -10.53
CA ILE A 268 11.61 -8.37 -10.63
C ILE A 268 12.74 -7.32 -10.65
N LEU A 269 12.58 -6.24 -11.41
CA LEU A 269 13.55 -5.15 -11.44
C LEU A 269 13.72 -4.53 -10.02
N ASN A 270 12.63 -4.28 -9.32
CA ASN A 270 12.67 -3.73 -7.98
C ASN A 270 13.35 -4.69 -7.00
N GLY A 271 12.91 -5.93 -6.92
CA GLY A 271 13.37 -6.90 -5.93
C GLY A 271 14.83 -7.31 -6.11
N MET A 272 15.33 -7.36 -7.35
CA MET A 272 16.71 -7.74 -7.64
C MET A 272 17.68 -6.57 -7.69
N MET A 273 17.22 -5.36 -8.03
CA MET A 273 18.12 -4.24 -8.31
C MET A 273 17.70 -2.94 -7.63
N THR A 274 16.61 -2.30 -8.06
CA THR A 274 16.42 -0.88 -7.81
C THR A 274 16.11 -0.54 -6.35
N GLN A 275 15.51 -1.45 -5.57
CA GLN A 275 15.36 -1.26 -4.12
C GLN A 275 16.70 -1.15 -3.37
N LEU A 276 17.81 -1.65 -3.94
CA LEU A 276 19.13 -1.56 -3.34
C LEU A 276 19.56 -0.09 -3.16
N ALA A 277 19.07 0.84 -4.00
CA ALA A 277 19.37 2.26 -3.85
C ALA A 277 18.98 2.84 -2.47
N ARG A 278 17.98 2.24 -1.80
CA ARG A 278 17.49 2.65 -0.47
C ARG A 278 18.33 2.12 0.69
N ILE A 279 19.25 1.19 0.44
CA ILE A 279 20.07 0.55 1.48
C ILE A 279 21.36 1.33 1.63
N GLU A 280 21.79 1.60 2.86
CA GLU A 280 23.07 2.22 3.12
C GLU A 280 24.24 1.29 2.76
N PRO A 281 25.37 1.84 2.30
CA PRO A 281 26.57 1.06 1.98
C PRO A 281 27.01 0.16 3.15
N GLY A 282 27.23 -1.11 2.86
CA GLY A 282 27.67 -2.10 3.85
C GLY A 282 26.56 -2.67 4.73
N LYS A 283 25.31 -2.27 4.51
CA LYS A 283 24.14 -2.85 5.19
C LYS A 283 23.48 -3.95 4.36
N ASN A 284 22.79 -4.84 5.05
CA ASN A 284 21.91 -5.86 4.47
C ASN A 284 20.46 -5.36 4.40
N VAL A 285 19.60 -6.14 3.76
CA VAL A 285 18.16 -5.86 3.74
C VAL A 285 17.56 -6.15 5.11
N GLU A 286 16.91 -5.17 5.72
CA GLU A 286 16.32 -5.28 7.07
C GLU A 286 14.79 -5.19 7.05
N GLU A 287 14.22 -4.31 6.21
CA GLU A 287 12.78 -4.04 6.16
C GLU A 287 12.01 -5.20 5.49
N SER A 288 10.85 -5.57 6.06
CA SER A 288 10.09 -6.77 5.68
C SER A 288 9.62 -6.77 4.23
N HIS A 289 9.12 -5.64 3.70
CA HIS A 289 8.68 -5.55 2.31
C HIS A 289 9.86 -5.56 1.32
N MET A 290 11.04 -5.11 1.71
CA MET A 290 12.24 -5.24 0.88
C MET A 290 12.76 -6.68 0.90
N ARG A 291 12.67 -7.34 2.06
CA ARG A 291 13.02 -8.77 2.21
C ARG A 291 12.10 -9.66 1.37
N ASN A 292 10.79 -9.45 1.43
CA ASN A 292 9.86 -10.29 0.68
C ASN A 292 10.09 -10.16 -0.83
N ARG A 293 10.24 -8.95 -1.36
CA ARG A 293 10.54 -8.73 -2.79
C ARG A 293 11.82 -9.41 -3.21
N LYS A 294 12.88 -9.21 -2.44
CA LYS A 294 14.17 -9.87 -2.72
C LYS A 294 14.04 -11.38 -2.69
N LEU A 295 13.38 -11.92 -1.69
CA LEU A 295 13.16 -13.36 -1.51
C LEU A 295 12.45 -13.97 -2.72
N ILE A 296 11.35 -13.39 -3.14
CA ILE A 296 10.59 -13.87 -4.30
C ILE A 296 11.45 -13.83 -5.57
N CYS A 297 12.11 -12.70 -5.82
CA CYS A 297 12.87 -12.50 -7.04
C CYS A 297 14.09 -13.41 -7.13
N GLU A 298 14.89 -13.51 -6.08
CA GLU A 298 16.09 -14.37 -6.04
C GLU A 298 15.73 -15.86 -6.10
N TRP A 299 14.67 -16.27 -5.43
CA TRP A 299 14.20 -17.64 -5.50
C TRP A 299 13.72 -17.99 -6.91
N CYS A 300 12.94 -17.14 -7.56
CA CYS A 300 12.50 -17.34 -8.93
C CYS A 300 13.66 -17.32 -9.91
N TYR A 301 14.64 -16.44 -9.70
CA TYR A 301 15.85 -16.40 -10.51
C TYR A 301 16.63 -17.73 -10.43
N GLU A 302 16.87 -18.23 -9.22
CA GLU A 302 17.59 -19.50 -9.03
C GLU A 302 16.81 -20.70 -9.61
N ARG A 303 15.52 -20.78 -9.34
CA ARG A 303 14.66 -21.90 -9.78
C ARG A 303 14.39 -21.88 -11.28
N GLY A 304 14.26 -20.69 -11.87
CA GLY A 304 14.04 -20.49 -13.29
C GLY A 304 15.32 -20.56 -14.16
N LYS A 305 16.49 -20.73 -13.55
CA LYS A 305 17.78 -20.62 -14.23
C LYS A 305 17.96 -21.62 -15.38
N ALA A 306 17.53 -22.87 -15.21
CA ALA A 306 17.63 -23.91 -16.23
C ALA A 306 16.85 -23.57 -17.51
N ASP A 307 15.74 -22.85 -17.36
CA ASP A 307 14.87 -22.41 -18.45
C ASP A 307 15.12 -20.96 -18.88
N ASN A 308 16.11 -20.31 -18.30
CA ASN A 308 16.43 -18.89 -18.51
C ASN A 308 15.21 -17.95 -18.38
N VAL A 309 14.40 -18.17 -17.31
CA VAL A 309 13.17 -17.42 -17.08
C VAL A 309 13.46 -15.95 -16.75
N ILE A 310 14.46 -15.73 -15.89
CA ILE A 310 15.01 -14.42 -15.53
C ILE A 310 16.49 -14.43 -15.84
N GLU A 311 16.99 -13.37 -16.41
CA GLU A 311 18.40 -13.26 -16.81
C GLU A 311 19.02 -11.96 -16.30
N MET A 312 20.23 -12.07 -15.75
CA MET A 312 21.08 -10.92 -15.44
C MET A 312 22.02 -10.69 -16.61
N ILE A 313 21.88 -9.56 -17.30
CA ILE A 313 22.65 -9.20 -18.51
C ILE A 313 23.60 -8.07 -18.16
N ARG A 314 24.85 -8.18 -18.61
CA ARG A 314 25.82 -7.09 -18.55
C ARG A 314 26.02 -6.48 -19.92
N GLU A 315 25.62 -5.23 -20.09
CA GLU A 315 25.75 -4.50 -21.35
C GLU A 315 26.28 -3.09 -21.10
N ASN A 316 27.28 -2.68 -21.91
CA ASN A 316 27.93 -1.36 -21.78
C ASN A 316 28.41 -1.02 -20.36
N GLY A 317 28.90 -2.03 -19.62
CA GLY A 317 29.40 -1.86 -18.26
C GLY A 317 28.31 -1.81 -17.19
N LYS A 318 27.03 -1.86 -17.56
CA LYS A 318 25.87 -1.83 -16.65
C LYS A 318 25.22 -3.20 -16.56
N THR A 319 24.70 -3.51 -15.38
CA THR A 319 23.92 -4.72 -15.11
C THR A 319 22.42 -4.43 -15.30
N TYR A 320 21.73 -5.35 -15.94
CA TYR A 320 20.28 -5.32 -16.16
C TYR A 320 19.67 -6.66 -15.76
N VAL A 321 18.42 -6.64 -15.34
CA VAL A 321 17.61 -7.83 -15.16
C VAL A 321 16.46 -7.83 -16.16
N VAL A 322 16.23 -8.96 -16.82
CA VAL A 322 15.17 -9.13 -17.82
C VAL A 322 14.37 -10.40 -17.55
N VAL A 323 13.08 -10.37 -17.87
CA VAL A 323 12.22 -11.54 -17.85
C VAL A 323 12.09 -12.07 -19.28
N ASN A 324 12.47 -13.33 -19.50
CA ASN A 324 12.41 -13.98 -20.80
C ASN A 324 11.14 -14.82 -20.99
N ASP A 325 10.55 -15.33 -19.91
CA ASP A 325 9.35 -16.19 -19.97
C ASP A 325 8.39 -15.85 -18.82
N TYR A 326 7.42 -15.00 -19.10
CA TYR A 326 6.43 -14.52 -18.12
C TYR A 326 5.46 -15.61 -17.66
N GLU A 327 5.13 -16.57 -18.54
CA GLU A 327 4.26 -17.70 -18.19
C GLU A 327 4.95 -18.68 -17.24
N LYS A 328 6.23 -18.96 -17.46
CA LYS A 328 7.02 -19.76 -16.52
C LYS A 328 7.24 -19.01 -15.21
N LEU A 329 7.46 -17.70 -15.25
CA LEU A 329 7.60 -16.89 -14.05
C LEU A 329 6.34 -16.97 -13.19
N ARG A 330 5.14 -16.85 -13.81
CA ARG A 330 3.86 -17.04 -13.10
C ARG A 330 3.78 -18.42 -12.41
N ARG A 331 4.23 -19.47 -13.08
CA ARG A 331 4.27 -20.82 -12.48
C ARG A 331 5.21 -20.89 -11.27
N LEU A 332 6.38 -20.25 -11.37
CA LEU A 332 7.31 -20.15 -10.24
C LEU A 332 6.71 -19.40 -9.06
N PHE A 333 5.96 -18.32 -9.28
CA PHE A 333 5.20 -17.66 -8.22
C PHE A 333 4.21 -18.61 -7.53
N GLY A 334 3.50 -19.42 -8.31
CA GLY A 334 2.58 -20.43 -7.79
C GLY A 334 3.29 -21.53 -6.97
N ASP A 335 4.43 -22.01 -7.43
CA ASP A 335 5.21 -23.02 -6.72
C ASP A 335 5.77 -22.47 -5.40
N MET A 336 6.23 -21.22 -5.41
CA MET A 336 6.71 -20.56 -4.21
C MET A 336 5.57 -20.27 -3.24
N LEU A 337 4.41 -19.83 -3.72
CA LEU A 337 3.22 -19.60 -2.89
C LEU A 337 2.80 -20.88 -2.15
N ARG A 338 2.81 -22.01 -2.85
CA ARG A 338 2.53 -23.33 -2.24
C ARG A 338 3.47 -23.62 -1.06
N GLU A 339 4.77 -23.39 -1.25
CA GLU A 339 5.77 -23.67 -0.23
C GLU A 339 5.68 -22.68 0.95
N VAL A 340 5.54 -21.38 0.68
CA VAL A 340 5.42 -20.36 1.73
C VAL A 340 4.15 -20.56 2.55
N GLN A 341 3.02 -20.92 1.89
CA GLN A 341 1.80 -21.27 2.61
C GLN A 341 1.96 -22.52 3.46
N ARG A 342 2.65 -23.56 2.98
CA ARG A 342 2.98 -24.75 3.77
C ARG A 342 3.75 -24.36 5.03
N ILE A 343 4.85 -23.61 4.85
CA ILE A 343 5.70 -23.15 5.97
C ILE A 343 4.88 -22.42 7.03
N LYS A 344 4.01 -21.49 6.59
CA LYS A 344 3.12 -20.76 7.51
C LYS A 344 2.10 -21.66 8.17
N SER A 345 1.45 -22.52 7.39
CA SER A 345 0.36 -23.39 7.88
C SER A 345 0.86 -24.41 8.91
N GLU A 346 2.05 -24.94 8.71
CA GLU A 346 2.67 -25.93 9.61
C GLU A 346 3.48 -25.29 10.76
N GLY A 347 3.73 -23.99 10.69
CA GLY A 347 4.61 -23.31 11.64
C GLY A 347 6.06 -23.76 11.53
N ASP A 348 6.52 -24.14 10.31
CA ASP A 348 7.84 -24.70 10.04
C ASP A 348 8.93 -23.60 10.12
N TYR A 349 9.37 -23.34 11.35
CA TYR A 349 10.36 -22.30 11.64
C TYR A 349 11.68 -22.51 10.89
N GLU A 350 12.18 -23.74 10.82
CA GLU A 350 13.51 -24.03 10.24
C GLU A 350 13.48 -23.80 8.72
N ALA A 351 12.40 -24.23 8.04
CA ALA A 351 12.24 -23.97 6.60
C ALA A 351 12.06 -22.46 6.34
N GLY A 352 11.25 -21.78 7.14
CA GLY A 352 11.03 -20.33 7.01
C GLY A 352 12.33 -19.54 7.23
N LYS A 353 13.08 -19.86 8.26
CA LYS A 353 14.40 -19.28 8.52
C LYS A 353 15.36 -19.51 7.35
N ALA A 354 15.51 -20.75 6.90
CA ALA A 354 16.41 -21.10 5.80
C ALA A 354 16.07 -20.34 4.51
N LEU A 355 14.77 -20.19 4.22
CA LEU A 355 14.28 -19.47 3.04
C LEU A 355 14.63 -17.99 3.11
N VAL A 356 14.32 -17.32 4.22
CA VAL A 356 14.57 -15.88 4.40
C VAL A 356 16.08 -15.59 4.45
N GLU A 357 16.85 -16.33 5.23
CA GLU A 357 18.29 -16.06 5.34
C GLU A 357 19.05 -16.30 4.03
N ARG A 358 18.61 -17.27 3.22
CA ARG A 358 19.24 -17.56 1.94
C ARG A 358 18.97 -16.49 0.89
N TYR A 359 17.72 -16.00 0.78
CA TYR A 359 17.29 -15.21 -0.38
C TYR A 359 16.95 -13.75 -0.05
N ALA A 360 16.65 -13.41 1.21
CA ALA A 360 16.07 -12.12 1.55
C ALA A 360 17.05 -11.09 2.12
N VAL A 361 18.18 -11.52 2.66
CA VAL A 361 18.99 -10.69 3.57
C VAL A 361 20.24 -10.14 2.89
N GLN A 362 21.02 -11.00 2.25
CA GLN A 362 22.36 -10.65 1.77
C GLN A 362 22.30 -9.75 0.53
N VAL A 363 23.16 -8.74 0.52
CA VAL A 363 23.30 -7.80 -0.59
C VAL A 363 24.66 -8.02 -1.26
N ASP A 364 24.66 -8.18 -2.60
CA ASP A 364 25.90 -8.17 -3.35
C ASP A 364 26.51 -6.76 -3.33
N PRO A 365 27.70 -6.55 -2.76
CA PRO A 365 28.28 -5.22 -2.59
C PRO A 365 28.65 -4.54 -3.90
N GLN A 366 28.93 -5.32 -4.97
CA GLN A 366 29.30 -4.77 -6.27
C GLN A 366 28.03 -4.27 -7.00
N LEU A 367 26.99 -5.08 -7.05
CA LEU A 367 25.70 -4.71 -7.64
C LEU A 367 25.08 -3.54 -6.87
N HIS A 368 25.13 -3.56 -5.54
CA HIS A 368 24.63 -2.49 -4.69
C HIS A 368 25.28 -1.14 -5.04
N ARG A 369 26.59 -1.12 -5.13
CA ARG A 369 27.33 0.10 -5.49
C ARG A 369 26.95 0.59 -6.89
N GLU A 370 26.93 -0.32 -7.88
CA GLU A 370 26.52 -0.01 -9.25
C GLU A 370 25.13 0.60 -9.32
N VAL A 371 24.15 -0.02 -8.65
CA VAL A 371 22.75 0.45 -8.65
C VAL A 371 22.66 1.84 -7.99
N ARG A 372 23.31 2.03 -6.84
CA ARG A 372 23.32 3.34 -6.16
C ARG A 372 23.93 4.44 -7.03
N ASP A 373 25.10 4.18 -7.60
CA ASP A 373 25.79 5.15 -8.45
C ASP A 373 24.92 5.57 -9.66
N ARG A 374 24.27 4.59 -10.30
CA ARG A 374 23.36 4.82 -11.42
C ARG A 374 22.11 5.60 -10.98
N TYR A 375 21.51 5.21 -9.86
CA TYR A 375 20.31 5.87 -9.33
C TYR A 375 20.55 7.33 -8.96
N TYR A 376 21.63 7.61 -8.22
CA TYR A 376 21.93 8.97 -7.82
C TYR A 376 22.44 9.84 -8.99
N ALA A 377 23.03 9.25 -10.02
CA ALA A 377 23.41 9.97 -11.24
C ALA A 377 22.20 10.51 -12.03
N LEU A 378 21.02 9.94 -11.84
CA LEU A 378 19.78 10.45 -12.44
C LEU A 378 19.34 11.81 -11.85
N GLY A 379 19.83 12.16 -10.65
CA GLY A 379 19.45 13.41 -10.00
C GLY A 379 17.94 13.50 -9.70
N ILE A 380 17.29 12.35 -9.50
CA ILE A 380 15.85 12.32 -9.17
C ILE A 380 15.66 13.01 -7.82
N GLU A 381 14.86 14.07 -7.82
CA GLU A 381 14.52 14.80 -6.61
C GLU A 381 13.78 13.90 -5.63
N PRO A 382 14.11 13.96 -4.33
CA PRO A 382 13.36 13.22 -3.34
C PRO A 382 11.92 13.73 -3.28
N TYR A 383 10.98 12.84 -2.92
CA TYR A 383 9.61 13.26 -2.70
C TYR A 383 9.53 14.37 -1.66
N GLY A 384 9.05 15.54 -2.07
CA GLY A 384 9.06 16.77 -1.28
C GLY A 384 7.71 17.12 -0.63
N GLY A 385 6.66 16.38 -0.93
CA GLY A 385 5.32 16.60 -0.41
C GLY A 385 4.25 16.46 -1.48
N PHE A 386 3.02 16.32 -1.03
CA PHE A 386 1.84 16.19 -1.88
C PHE A 386 1.12 17.53 -1.97
N VAL A 387 0.63 17.89 -3.16
CA VAL A 387 -0.23 19.06 -3.36
C VAL A 387 -1.68 18.61 -3.23
N ASN A 388 -2.37 19.16 -2.23
CA ASN A 388 -3.77 18.83 -1.99
C ASN A 388 -4.66 19.42 -3.09
N PRO A 389 -5.79 18.78 -3.45
CA PRO A 389 -6.83 19.41 -4.22
C PRO A 389 -7.35 20.69 -3.57
N GLU A 390 -7.78 21.64 -4.36
CA GLU A 390 -8.45 22.86 -3.89
C GLU A 390 -9.95 22.83 -4.20
N PHE A 391 -10.75 23.31 -3.25
CA PHE A 391 -12.20 23.27 -3.29
C PHE A 391 -12.76 24.70 -3.35
N GLU A 392 -13.53 25.00 -4.38
CA GLU A 392 -14.26 26.27 -4.53
C GLU A 392 -15.77 26.00 -4.38
N LEU A 393 -16.40 26.64 -3.40
CA LEU A 393 -17.84 26.53 -3.21
C LEU A 393 -18.58 27.32 -4.30
N VAL A 394 -19.52 26.66 -4.96
CA VAL A 394 -20.46 27.32 -5.88
C VAL A 394 -21.73 27.65 -5.12
N GLU A 395 -22.01 28.92 -4.91
CA GLU A 395 -23.19 29.38 -4.19
C GLU A 395 -24.22 29.96 -5.10
N LYS A 396 -25.49 29.66 -4.82
CA LYS A 396 -26.66 30.29 -5.43
C LYS A 396 -27.69 30.62 -4.34
N ASP A 397 -28.11 31.87 -4.30
CA ASP A 397 -29.07 32.37 -3.31
C ASP A 397 -28.64 32.09 -1.86
N GLY A 398 -27.34 32.22 -1.57
CA GLY A 398 -26.74 31.96 -0.24
C GLY A 398 -26.70 30.49 0.19
N LYS A 399 -26.87 29.57 -0.76
CA LYS A 399 -26.76 28.12 -0.53
C LYS A 399 -25.67 27.54 -1.43
N VAL A 400 -24.86 26.68 -0.86
CA VAL A 400 -23.90 25.87 -1.63
C VAL A 400 -24.70 24.89 -2.50
N VAL A 401 -24.53 24.97 -3.82
CA VAL A 401 -25.20 24.12 -4.81
C VAL A 401 -24.24 23.17 -5.51
N ASP A 402 -22.93 23.46 -5.46
CA ASP A 402 -21.89 22.63 -6.05
C ASP A 402 -20.53 22.93 -5.41
N VAL A 403 -19.54 22.07 -5.67
CA VAL A 403 -18.15 22.26 -5.29
C VAL A 403 -17.28 22.00 -6.50
N LYS A 404 -16.51 22.99 -6.93
CA LYS A 404 -15.49 22.77 -7.95
C LYS A 404 -14.22 22.25 -7.30
N ILE A 405 -13.63 21.23 -7.89
CA ILE A 405 -12.36 20.66 -7.47
C ILE A 405 -11.32 21.01 -8.53
N SER A 406 -10.21 21.56 -8.09
CA SER A 406 -9.03 21.81 -8.92
C SER A 406 -7.79 21.15 -8.33
N TYR A 407 -6.83 20.87 -9.19
CA TYR A 407 -5.58 20.18 -8.81
C TYR A 407 -4.40 21.11 -9.12
N PRO A 408 -4.02 22.00 -8.19
CA PRO A 408 -2.89 22.88 -8.39
C PRO A 408 -1.59 22.09 -8.50
N ALA A 409 -0.62 22.63 -9.25
CA ALA A 409 0.67 21.96 -9.45
C ALA A 409 1.81 22.64 -8.67
N ASN A 410 1.55 23.76 -7.99
CA ASN A 410 2.59 24.54 -7.31
C ASN A 410 2.57 24.31 -5.79
N TYR A 411 3.47 23.45 -5.32
CA TYR A 411 3.66 23.16 -3.91
C TYR A 411 3.98 24.42 -3.08
N VAL A 412 4.88 25.28 -3.57
CA VAL A 412 5.32 26.48 -2.83
C VAL A 412 4.16 27.44 -2.64
N GLU A 413 3.36 27.70 -3.68
CA GLU A 413 2.21 28.58 -3.58
C GLU A 413 1.18 28.05 -2.57
N GLN A 414 0.91 26.75 -2.58
CA GLN A 414 -0.02 26.15 -1.64
C GLN A 414 0.50 26.25 -0.19
N MET A 415 1.79 26.00 0.04
CA MET A 415 2.38 26.13 1.38
C MET A 415 2.38 27.59 1.87
N LEU A 416 2.63 28.55 1.00
CA LEU A 416 2.52 29.97 1.34
C LEU A 416 1.07 30.36 1.65
N GLY A 417 0.10 29.81 0.90
CA GLY A 417 -1.33 29.96 1.17
C GLY A 417 -1.69 29.43 2.57
N TYR A 418 -1.30 28.22 2.89
CA TYR A 418 -1.56 27.62 4.22
C TYR A 418 -0.88 28.43 5.34
N SER A 419 0.35 28.89 5.14
CA SER A 419 1.02 29.74 6.11
C SER A 419 0.25 31.05 6.34
N LYS A 420 -0.28 31.65 5.29
CA LYS A 420 -1.07 32.88 5.39
C LYS A 420 -2.41 32.63 6.10
N ASP A 421 -3.10 31.56 5.76
CA ASP A 421 -4.47 31.33 6.20
C ASP A 421 -4.54 30.70 7.60
N TYR A 422 -3.51 29.93 8.00
CA TYR A 422 -3.48 29.14 9.24
C TYR A 422 -2.38 29.53 10.23
N SER A 423 -1.66 30.65 10.01
CA SER A 423 -0.56 31.11 10.90
C SER A 423 -1.02 31.62 12.27
N PHE A 424 -2.28 31.50 12.60
CA PHE A 424 -2.83 31.83 13.92
C PHE A 424 -2.48 30.80 15.02
N LEU A 425 -1.92 29.68 14.65
CA LEU A 425 -1.45 28.67 15.61
C LEU A 425 -0.14 29.14 16.25
N PRO A 426 0.05 28.94 17.57
CA PRO A 426 1.29 29.30 18.23
C PRO A 426 2.47 28.48 17.72
N ASN A 427 3.59 29.15 17.46
CA ASN A 427 4.86 28.50 17.05
C ASN A 427 5.70 28.04 18.27
N ILE A 428 5.08 27.75 19.39
CA ILE A 428 5.74 27.35 20.63
C ILE A 428 5.38 25.89 20.90
N ASN A 429 6.40 25.07 20.99
CA ASN A 429 6.28 23.68 21.42
C ASN A 429 6.34 23.57 22.95
#